data_ef502e70d36c854343c7fe00a11132fb
#
_entry.id   ef502e70d36c854343c7fe00a11132fb
#
_cell.length_a   1.000
_cell.length_b   1.000
_cell.length_c   1.000
_cell.angle_alpha   90.00
_cell.angle_beta   90.00
_cell.angle_gamma   90.00
#
_symmetry.space_group_name_H-M   'P 1'
#
loop_
_entity.id
_entity.type
_entity.pdbx_description
1 polymer ?
#
loop_
_entity_poly.entity_id
_entity_poly.type
_entity_poly.pdbx_seq_one_letter_code
_entity_poly.pdbx_strand_id
1 'polypeptide(L)'
;MRLFAYIATLTLIMVSCGTDSKHFKLEGRLLNLNQGEFYVYSPDGGIEGFDTIRVEAGRFVYQTECEHSSILMLVFPNFSEQPIFMEPGESVTLDGDASHLKEITTKGTKDNKLMNGVREQMASASPPKRIEYAKQFIEDHPESLVSSYLLYKYFLQTTTPNYTLAKQLLALMLKEQPRNGFLVRMQQQVEGLANTEKGKALSSFSATDIKGNTISSAALSKADCAVITAWATWDYNAYSTLSTLKELKSTAGNKLSILTVSVDASKETVKTAVESNELSWNIVCDEQLFGGKLIRSLGFFSPTDNIVLQRGKIVARNLKNEDLKKKVEELTR
;
A
#
# COMPACT_ATOMS: atom_id res chain seq x y z
N MET A 1 27.80 -4.28 -61.24
CA MET A 1 26.78 -3.36 -60.72
C MET A 1 25.54 -4.08 -60.14
N ARG A 2 25.01 -5.15 -60.72
CA ARG A 2 23.82 -5.85 -60.18
C ARG A 2 24.08 -6.59 -58.85
N LEU A 3 25.30 -7.09 -58.60
CA LEU A 3 25.64 -7.78 -57.35
C LEU A 3 25.74 -6.82 -56.13
N PHE A 4 26.21 -5.59 -56.35
CA PHE A 4 26.27 -4.57 -55.32
C PHE A 4 24.89 -4.06 -54.89
N ALA A 5 23.92 -4.06 -55.82
CA ALA A 5 22.53 -3.67 -55.50
C ALA A 5 21.85 -4.71 -54.59
N TYR A 6 22.13 -6.01 -54.75
CA TYR A 6 21.57 -7.05 -53.88
C TYR A 6 22.18 -7.06 -52.47
N ILE A 7 23.45 -6.72 -52.32
CA ILE A 7 24.11 -6.61 -51.01
C ILE A 7 23.58 -5.40 -50.26
N ALA A 8 23.38 -4.25 -50.94
CA ALA A 8 22.79 -3.04 -50.32
C ALA A 8 21.33 -3.25 -49.90
N THR A 9 20.55 -4.07 -50.64
CA THR A 9 19.14 -4.35 -50.27
C THR A 9 19.05 -5.36 -49.13
N LEU A 10 20.01 -6.26 -48.96
CA LEU A 10 20.01 -7.23 -47.86
C LEU A 10 20.44 -6.61 -46.51
N THR A 11 21.24 -5.52 -46.53
CA THR A 11 21.63 -4.81 -45.34
C THR A 11 20.54 -3.86 -44.79
N LEU A 12 19.49 -3.53 -45.59
CA LEU A 12 18.40 -2.69 -45.15
C LEU A 12 17.28 -3.43 -44.38
N ILE A 13 17.35 -4.77 -44.30
CA ILE A 13 16.33 -5.62 -43.62
C ILE A 13 16.72 -5.90 -42.15
N MET A 14 17.88 -5.45 -41.72
CA MET A 14 18.23 -5.43 -40.29
C MET A 14 17.66 -4.17 -39.58
N VAL A 15 16.41 -3.84 -39.88
CA VAL A 15 15.67 -2.91 -39.01
C VAL A 15 15.40 -3.70 -37.74
N SER A 16 16.21 -3.40 -36.74
CA SER A 16 16.05 -3.80 -35.37
C SER A 16 14.57 -3.70 -34.96
N CYS A 17 13.96 -4.83 -34.69
CA CYS A 17 12.69 -4.91 -33.98
C CYS A 17 12.97 -4.56 -32.50
N GLY A 18 13.52 -3.38 -32.24
CA GLY A 18 13.62 -2.84 -30.90
C GLY A 18 12.25 -2.36 -30.45
N THR A 19 11.92 -2.57 -29.22
CA THR A 19 10.76 -1.93 -28.58
C THR A 19 10.92 -0.43 -28.74
N ASP A 20 9.84 0.29 -29.11
CA ASP A 20 9.87 1.77 -29.13
C ASP A 20 10.32 2.27 -27.75
N SER A 21 11.16 3.28 -27.73
CA SER A 21 11.79 3.82 -26.52
C SER A 21 10.80 4.24 -25.40
N LYS A 22 9.51 4.30 -25.72
CA LYS A 22 8.43 4.61 -24.78
C LYS A 22 7.56 3.41 -24.40
N HIS A 23 7.85 2.22 -24.92
CA HIS A 23 7.09 1.04 -24.61
C HIS A 23 7.94 0.00 -23.89
N PHE A 24 7.31 -0.71 -22.98
CA PHE A 24 7.85 -1.90 -22.32
C PHE A 24 7.19 -3.13 -22.91
N LYS A 25 7.97 -4.20 -23.09
CA LYS A 25 7.47 -5.49 -23.57
C LYS A 25 7.76 -6.59 -22.56
N LEU A 26 6.73 -7.35 -22.17
CA LEU A 26 6.86 -8.59 -21.43
C LEU A 26 6.44 -9.75 -22.34
N GLU A 27 7.34 -10.69 -22.56
CA GLU A 27 7.00 -11.94 -23.25
C GLU A 27 7.34 -13.13 -22.36
N GLY A 28 6.59 -14.21 -22.48
CA GLY A 28 6.81 -15.34 -21.63
C GLY A 28 6.40 -16.67 -22.23
N ARG A 29 7.01 -17.72 -21.66
CA ARG A 29 6.66 -19.10 -21.91
C ARG A 29 6.53 -19.86 -20.61
N LEU A 30 5.38 -20.49 -20.42
CA LEU A 30 5.11 -21.35 -19.28
C LEU A 30 4.85 -22.79 -19.76
N LEU A 31 5.60 -23.72 -19.22
CA LEU A 31 5.33 -25.14 -19.37
C LEU A 31 4.08 -25.51 -18.56
N ASN A 32 3.41 -26.58 -18.93
CA ASN A 32 2.20 -27.09 -18.24
C ASN A 32 1.02 -26.11 -18.17
N LEU A 33 1.00 -25.10 -19.04
CA LEU A 33 -0.12 -24.18 -19.23
C LEU A 33 -0.37 -24.04 -20.73
N ASN A 34 -1.52 -24.50 -21.21
CA ASN A 34 -1.86 -24.37 -22.64
C ASN A 34 -2.62 -23.08 -22.91
N GLN A 35 -3.64 -22.77 -22.12
CA GLN A 35 -4.47 -21.57 -22.25
C GLN A 35 -4.78 -21.01 -20.85
N GLY A 36 -4.95 -19.69 -20.75
CA GLY A 36 -5.31 -19.02 -19.53
C GLY A 36 -5.27 -17.50 -19.66
N GLU A 37 -5.60 -16.84 -18.57
CA GLU A 37 -5.52 -15.39 -18.46
C GLU A 37 -4.74 -15.04 -17.19
N PHE A 38 -3.86 -14.05 -17.31
CA PHE A 38 -3.20 -13.41 -16.18
C PHE A 38 -3.71 -11.98 -16.07
N TYR A 39 -3.73 -11.46 -14.87
CA TYR A 39 -4.00 -10.05 -14.64
C TYR A 39 -2.69 -9.32 -14.33
N VAL A 40 -2.61 -8.06 -14.73
CA VAL A 40 -1.50 -7.18 -14.38
C VAL A 40 -2.01 -5.89 -13.79
N TYR A 41 -1.27 -5.35 -12.83
CA TYR A 41 -1.48 -4.04 -12.26
C TYR A 41 -0.14 -3.43 -11.81
N SER A 42 -0.11 -2.12 -11.55
CA SER A 42 1.08 -1.43 -11.08
C SER A 42 0.80 -0.73 -9.74
N PRO A 43 1.50 -1.09 -8.65
CA PRO A 43 1.30 -0.45 -7.35
C PRO A 43 1.87 0.97 -7.28
N ASP A 44 2.80 1.30 -8.17
CA ASP A 44 3.48 2.61 -8.24
C ASP A 44 2.97 3.51 -9.38
N GLY A 45 1.96 3.03 -10.14
CA GLY A 45 1.29 3.80 -11.18
C GLY A 45 1.93 3.69 -12.57
N GLY A 46 2.72 2.65 -12.82
CA GLY A 46 3.29 2.38 -14.15
C GLY A 46 2.25 2.00 -15.22
N ILE A 47 1.09 1.49 -14.83
CA ILE A 47 -0.11 1.33 -15.66
C ILE A 47 -1.33 1.75 -14.86
N GLU A 48 -2.39 2.19 -15.57
CA GLU A 48 -3.66 2.52 -14.92
C GLU A 48 -4.56 1.28 -14.74
N GLY A 49 -5.07 1.08 -13.52
CA GLY A 49 -6.02 0.02 -13.20
C GLY A 49 -5.45 -1.39 -13.37
N PHE A 50 -6.25 -2.26 -13.99
CA PHE A 50 -5.92 -3.65 -14.27
C PHE A 50 -5.98 -3.91 -15.77
N ASP A 51 -5.08 -4.76 -16.25
CA ASP A 51 -5.12 -5.26 -17.62
C ASP A 51 -5.03 -6.79 -17.64
N THR A 52 -5.33 -7.42 -18.77
CA THR A 52 -5.40 -8.87 -18.92
C THR A 52 -4.44 -9.36 -20.01
N ILE A 53 -3.62 -10.35 -19.66
CA ILE A 53 -2.72 -11.04 -20.60
C ILE A 53 -3.31 -12.41 -20.94
N ARG A 54 -3.56 -12.67 -22.23
CA ARG A 54 -3.98 -13.99 -22.70
C ARG A 54 -2.79 -14.88 -22.99
N VAL A 55 -2.90 -16.13 -22.56
CA VAL A 55 -1.91 -17.17 -22.79
C VAL A 55 -2.44 -18.14 -23.83
N GLU A 56 -1.67 -18.37 -24.90
CA GLU A 56 -1.99 -19.32 -25.97
C GLU A 56 -0.80 -20.24 -26.22
N ALA A 57 -1.03 -21.54 -26.22
CA ALA A 57 0.01 -22.56 -26.34
C ALA A 57 1.19 -22.34 -25.36
N GLY A 58 0.87 -21.92 -24.12
CA GLY A 58 1.86 -21.62 -23.08
C GLY A 58 2.66 -20.35 -23.28
N ARG A 59 2.32 -19.52 -24.28
CA ARG A 59 3.06 -18.29 -24.60
C ARG A 59 2.16 -17.07 -24.43
N PHE A 60 2.78 -15.95 -24.10
CA PHE A 60 2.09 -14.66 -24.03
C PHE A 60 3.04 -13.52 -24.39
N VAL A 61 2.45 -12.43 -24.82
CA VAL A 61 3.12 -11.15 -25.04
C VAL A 61 2.24 -10.06 -24.47
N TYR A 62 2.83 -9.15 -23.71
CA TYR A 62 2.21 -7.96 -23.20
C TYR A 62 3.08 -6.74 -23.52
N GLN A 63 2.46 -5.69 -24.01
CA GLN A 63 3.15 -4.44 -24.33
C GLN A 63 2.33 -3.28 -23.77
N THR A 64 3.00 -2.34 -23.13
CA THR A 64 2.38 -1.15 -22.55
C THR A 64 3.28 0.07 -22.69
N GLU A 65 2.69 1.26 -22.65
CA GLU A 65 3.47 2.49 -22.51
C GLU A 65 4.23 2.46 -21.19
N CYS A 66 5.45 2.96 -21.20
CA CYS A 66 6.34 2.99 -20.05
C CYS A 66 7.21 4.25 -20.14
N GLU A 67 6.81 5.30 -19.45
CA GLU A 67 7.54 6.57 -19.45
C GLU A 67 8.68 6.60 -18.42
N HIS A 68 8.56 5.80 -17.37
CA HIS A 68 9.55 5.69 -16.29
C HIS A 68 9.57 4.27 -15.73
N SER A 69 10.70 3.91 -15.13
CA SER A 69 10.84 2.59 -14.50
C SER A 69 9.80 2.39 -13.41
N SER A 70 9.11 1.24 -13.43
CA SER A 70 8.00 0.94 -12.53
C SER A 70 7.83 -0.56 -12.30
N ILE A 71 6.96 -0.90 -11.34
CA ILE A 71 6.68 -2.28 -10.94
C ILE A 71 5.38 -2.74 -11.60
N LEU A 72 5.43 -3.82 -12.38
CA LEU A 72 4.28 -4.53 -12.90
C LEU A 72 4.06 -5.81 -12.09
N MET A 73 2.91 -5.94 -11.44
CA MET A 73 2.53 -7.16 -10.72
C MET A 73 1.79 -8.08 -11.66
N LEU A 74 2.36 -9.26 -11.94
CA LEU A 74 1.72 -10.33 -12.70
C LEU A 74 0.99 -11.26 -11.74
N VAL A 75 -0.33 -11.38 -11.89
CA VAL A 75 -1.21 -12.19 -11.04
C VAL A 75 -1.66 -13.42 -11.80
N PHE A 76 -1.31 -14.58 -11.29
CA PHE A 76 -1.69 -15.88 -11.85
C PHE A 76 -3.10 -16.30 -11.42
N PRO A 77 -3.74 -17.30 -12.10
CA PRO A 77 -5.08 -17.76 -11.77
C PRO A 77 -5.26 -18.29 -10.34
N ASN A 78 -4.18 -18.71 -9.70
CA ASN A 78 -4.16 -19.13 -8.29
C ASN A 78 -3.94 -17.98 -7.31
N PHE A 79 -4.05 -16.72 -7.78
CA PHE A 79 -3.80 -15.48 -7.03
C PHE A 79 -2.37 -15.32 -6.50
N SER A 80 -1.41 -16.12 -6.94
CA SER A 80 -0.02 -15.82 -6.66
C SER A 80 0.47 -14.67 -7.54
N GLU A 81 1.39 -13.87 -7.02
CA GLU A 81 1.87 -12.65 -7.67
C GLU A 81 3.37 -12.72 -7.92
N GLN A 82 3.79 -12.19 -9.07
CA GLN A 82 5.19 -12.03 -9.44
C GLN A 82 5.47 -10.57 -9.85
N PRO A 83 6.43 -9.90 -9.21
CA PRO A 83 6.88 -8.60 -9.65
C PRO A 83 7.74 -8.72 -10.91
N ILE A 84 7.48 -7.84 -11.86
CA ILE A 84 8.26 -7.59 -13.07
C ILE A 84 8.66 -6.12 -13.02
N PHE A 85 9.92 -5.82 -13.25
CA PHE A 85 10.44 -4.45 -13.22
C PHE A 85 10.55 -3.94 -14.64
N MET A 86 9.67 -2.99 -14.97
CA MET A 86 9.60 -2.35 -16.28
C MET A 86 10.63 -1.22 -16.37
N GLU A 87 11.24 -1.09 -17.54
CA GLU A 87 12.07 0.06 -17.91
C GLU A 87 11.68 0.52 -19.33
N PRO A 88 11.65 1.85 -19.60
CA PRO A 88 11.30 2.37 -20.93
C PRO A 88 12.20 1.80 -22.03
N GLY A 89 11.58 1.32 -23.12
CA GLY A 89 12.30 0.76 -24.27
C GLY A 89 12.81 -0.67 -24.08
N GLU A 90 12.70 -1.24 -22.88
CA GLU A 90 13.24 -2.56 -22.57
C GLU A 90 12.22 -3.68 -22.77
N SER A 91 12.76 -4.90 -22.91
CA SER A 91 11.98 -6.13 -22.99
C SER A 91 12.38 -7.09 -21.90
N VAL A 92 11.40 -7.73 -21.29
CA VAL A 92 11.60 -8.77 -20.28
C VAL A 92 11.03 -10.09 -20.79
N THR A 93 11.81 -11.15 -20.64
CA THR A 93 11.38 -12.53 -20.93
C THR A 93 11.14 -13.26 -19.62
N LEU A 94 9.99 -13.94 -19.51
CA LEU A 94 9.60 -14.76 -18.37
C LEU A 94 9.52 -16.21 -18.80
N ASP A 95 10.32 -17.07 -18.17
CA ASP A 95 10.36 -18.52 -18.40
C ASP A 95 10.05 -19.28 -17.11
N GLY A 96 9.26 -20.34 -17.19
CA GLY A 96 8.96 -21.17 -16.05
C GLY A 96 8.00 -22.31 -16.32
N ASP A 97 7.56 -22.93 -15.23
CA ASP A 97 6.55 -24.00 -15.21
C ASP A 97 5.35 -23.54 -14.38
N ALA A 98 4.15 -23.62 -14.95
CA ALA A 98 2.92 -23.23 -14.25
C ALA A 98 2.61 -24.10 -13.01
N SER A 99 3.21 -25.30 -12.94
CA SER A 99 3.14 -26.17 -11.76
C SER A 99 4.11 -25.73 -10.64
N HIS A 100 5.10 -24.89 -10.97
CA HIS A 100 6.18 -24.46 -10.08
C HIS A 100 6.44 -22.95 -10.18
N LEU A 101 5.39 -22.12 -10.01
CA LEU A 101 5.45 -20.66 -10.18
C LEU A 101 6.51 -19.94 -9.32
N LYS A 102 6.98 -20.58 -8.26
CA LYS A 102 8.07 -20.04 -7.41
C LYS A 102 9.45 -20.10 -8.09
N GLU A 103 9.61 -20.93 -9.11
CA GLU A 103 10.86 -21.15 -9.83
C GLU A 103 10.94 -20.35 -11.14
N ILE A 104 9.97 -19.47 -11.38
CA ILE A 104 9.95 -18.60 -12.54
C ILE A 104 11.19 -17.70 -12.55
N THR A 105 11.81 -17.60 -13.71
CA THR A 105 12.93 -16.70 -13.96
C THR A 105 12.55 -15.58 -14.91
N THR A 106 13.11 -14.40 -14.69
CA THR A 106 12.93 -13.23 -15.55
C THR A 106 14.28 -12.74 -16.06
N LYS A 107 14.35 -12.36 -17.35
CA LYS A 107 15.54 -11.81 -17.99
C LYS A 107 15.18 -10.50 -18.67
N GLY A 108 16.14 -9.61 -18.77
CA GLY A 108 16.00 -8.31 -19.43
C GLY A 108 16.65 -7.20 -18.62
N THR A 109 15.94 -6.59 -17.68
CA THR A 109 16.46 -5.47 -16.91
C THR A 109 17.33 -5.87 -15.70
N LYS A 110 18.09 -4.91 -15.16
CA LYS A 110 18.94 -5.11 -13.98
C LYS A 110 18.10 -5.57 -12.78
N ASP A 111 16.97 -4.92 -12.51
CA ASP A 111 16.13 -5.22 -11.35
C ASP A 111 15.45 -6.60 -11.46
N ASN A 112 15.07 -7.05 -12.65
CA ASN A 112 14.57 -8.42 -12.85
C ASN A 112 15.65 -9.47 -12.52
N LYS A 113 16.90 -9.20 -12.88
CA LYS A 113 18.03 -10.08 -12.54
C LYS A 113 18.30 -10.08 -11.03
N LEU A 114 18.27 -8.93 -10.38
CA LEU A 114 18.42 -8.81 -8.92
C LEU A 114 17.30 -9.58 -8.18
N MET A 115 16.06 -9.47 -8.66
CA MET A 115 14.93 -10.19 -8.07
C MET A 115 15.05 -11.71 -8.18
N ASN A 116 15.63 -12.24 -9.25
CA ASN A 116 15.91 -13.68 -9.34
C ASN A 116 16.85 -14.14 -8.21
N GLY A 117 17.93 -13.40 -7.94
CA GLY A 117 18.84 -13.71 -6.83
C GLY A 117 18.13 -13.65 -5.46
N VAL A 118 17.26 -12.67 -5.25
CA VAL A 118 16.43 -12.58 -4.04
C VAL A 118 15.53 -13.81 -3.91
N ARG A 119 14.87 -14.26 -5.00
CA ARG A 119 14.01 -15.46 -4.97
C ARG A 119 14.79 -16.70 -4.61
N GLU A 120 15.95 -16.94 -5.24
CA GLU A 120 16.82 -18.06 -4.93
C GLU A 120 17.24 -18.08 -3.45
N GLN A 121 17.68 -16.93 -2.94
CA GLN A 121 18.10 -16.80 -1.53
C GLN A 121 16.93 -17.06 -0.56
N MET A 122 15.70 -16.67 -0.95
CA MET A 122 14.52 -16.80 -0.10
C MET A 122 13.78 -18.15 -0.26
N ALA A 123 14.09 -18.96 -1.28
CA ALA A 123 13.33 -20.16 -1.63
C ALA A 123 13.17 -21.14 -0.47
N SER A 124 14.28 -21.46 0.24
CA SER A 124 14.30 -22.35 1.39
C SER A 124 14.31 -21.66 2.75
N ALA A 125 14.26 -20.31 2.77
CA ALA A 125 14.36 -19.53 4.00
C ALA A 125 13.06 -19.56 4.82
N SER A 126 13.20 -19.65 6.15
CA SER A 126 12.06 -19.47 7.08
C SER A 126 11.48 -18.05 7.00
N PRO A 127 10.22 -17.83 7.41
CA PRO A 127 9.61 -16.49 7.34
C PRO A 127 10.42 -15.38 8.04
N PRO A 128 10.99 -15.57 9.26
CA PRO A 128 11.87 -14.57 9.87
C PRO A 128 13.12 -14.28 9.05
N LYS A 129 13.72 -15.34 8.45
CA LYS A 129 14.94 -15.19 7.65
C LYS A 129 14.67 -14.45 6.33
N ARG A 130 13.50 -14.60 5.75
CA ARG A 130 13.09 -13.82 4.57
C ARG A 130 13.00 -12.32 4.86
N ILE A 131 12.50 -11.95 6.05
CA ILE A 131 12.45 -10.55 6.48
C ILE A 131 13.89 -10.00 6.65
N GLU A 132 14.80 -10.78 7.21
CA GLU A 132 16.21 -10.40 7.35
C GLU A 132 16.88 -10.20 5.97
N TYR A 133 16.67 -11.12 5.03
CA TYR A 133 17.18 -10.99 3.67
C TYR A 133 16.57 -9.79 2.93
N ALA A 134 15.27 -9.54 3.07
CA ALA A 134 14.63 -8.36 2.50
C ALA A 134 15.22 -7.07 3.07
N LYS A 135 15.44 -7.00 4.40
CA LYS A 135 16.09 -5.86 5.06
C LYS A 135 17.48 -5.63 4.49
N GLN A 136 18.31 -6.68 4.47
CA GLN A 136 19.68 -6.60 3.97
C GLN A 136 19.73 -6.14 2.52
N PHE A 137 18.85 -6.68 1.65
CA PHE A 137 18.79 -6.27 0.26
C PHE A 137 18.46 -4.78 0.12
N ILE A 138 17.48 -4.27 0.89
CA ILE A 138 17.11 -2.84 0.87
C ILE A 138 18.28 -1.95 1.33
N GLU A 139 19.05 -2.41 2.32
CA GLU A 139 20.23 -1.68 2.81
C GLU A 139 21.37 -1.66 1.79
N ASP A 140 21.53 -2.75 1.02
CA ASP A 140 22.59 -2.89 0.02
C ASP A 140 22.22 -2.24 -1.35
N HIS A 141 20.92 -2.17 -1.68
CA HIS A 141 20.39 -1.68 -2.96
C HIS A 141 19.24 -0.68 -2.79
N PRO A 142 19.42 0.41 -2.05
CA PRO A 142 18.35 1.37 -1.77
C PRO A 142 17.82 2.09 -3.04
N GLU A 143 18.60 2.08 -4.13
CA GLU A 143 18.24 2.66 -5.42
C GLU A 143 17.33 1.77 -6.28
N SER A 144 17.22 0.47 -5.96
CA SER A 144 16.52 -0.51 -6.78
C SER A 144 15.00 -0.50 -6.57
N LEU A 145 14.20 -0.71 -7.63
CA LEU A 145 12.76 -0.93 -7.51
C LEU A 145 12.43 -2.24 -6.77
N VAL A 146 13.35 -3.22 -6.78
CA VAL A 146 13.22 -4.43 -5.96
C VAL A 146 13.10 -4.07 -4.49
N SER A 147 13.85 -3.08 -4.01
CA SER A 147 13.76 -2.59 -2.63
C SER A 147 12.39 -2.02 -2.30
N SER A 148 11.75 -1.30 -3.24
CA SER A 148 10.39 -0.79 -3.09
C SER A 148 9.37 -1.93 -2.94
N TYR A 149 9.49 -2.96 -3.77
CA TYR A 149 8.66 -4.16 -3.69
C TYR A 149 8.87 -4.91 -2.36
N LEU A 150 10.12 -5.13 -1.96
CA LEU A 150 10.44 -5.85 -0.72
C LEU A 150 9.97 -5.10 0.53
N LEU A 151 10.11 -3.78 0.56
CA LEU A 151 9.57 -2.95 1.62
C LEU A 151 8.05 -3.13 1.76
N TYR A 152 7.33 -3.00 0.66
CA TYR A 152 5.89 -3.18 0.64
C TYR A 152 5.49 -4.59 1.11
N LYS A 153 6.10 -5.63 0.51
CA LYS A 153 5.74 -7.04 0.73
C LYS A 153 6.06 -7.54 2.14
N TYR A 154 7.25 -7.22 2.67
CA TYR A 154 7.76 -7.82 3.90
C TYR A 154 7.61 -6.93 5.14
N PHE A 155 7.39 -5.63 4.98
CA PHE A 155 7.33 -4.70 6.10
C PHE A 155 6.00 -3.96 6.24
N LEU A 156 5.23 -3.82 5.15
CA LEU A 156 3.94 -3.13 5.18
C LEU A 156 2.75 -4.09 5.01
N GLN A 157 2.80 -5.00 4.02
CA GLN A 157 1.74 -5.95 3.72
C GLN A 157 1.88 -7.25 4.54
N THR A 158 2.04 -7.15 5.84
CA THR A 158 2.21 -8.29 6.76
C THR A 158 1.19 -8.21 7.89
N THR A 159 0.89 -9.32 8.53
CA THR A 159 -0.06 -9.39 9.65
C THR A 159 0.40 -8.61 10.88
N THR A 160 1.71 -8.42 11.05
CA THR A 160 2.32 -7.69 12.17
C THR A 160 3.39 -6.72 11.64
N PRO A 161 2.99 -5.61 11.00
CA PRO A 161 3.93 -4.66 10.43
C PRO A 161 4.81 -4.02 11.50
N ASN A 162 6.08 -3.82 11.16
CA ASN A 162 7.00 -2.99 11.95
C ASN A 162 7.19 -1.66 11.23
N TYR A 163 6.29 -0.72 11.46
CA TYR A 163 6.31 0.57 10.78
C TYR A 163 7.52 1.43 11.16
N THR A 164 8.06 1.27 12.36
CA THR A 164 9.29 1.96 12.77
C THR A 164 10.48 1.53 11.90
N LEU A 165 10.66 0.23 11.69
CA LEU A 165 11.69 -0.28 10.77
C LEU A 165 11.40 0.10 9.32
N ALA A 166 10.15 -0.03 8.86
CA ALA A 166 9.76 0.39 7.51
C ALA A 166 10.10 1.86 7.25
N LYS A 167 9.85 2.76 8.22
CA LYS A 167 10.23 4.19 8.15
C LYS A 167 11.74 4.39 7.99
N GLN A 168 12.56 3.61 8.71
CA GLN A 168 14.02 3.69 8.62
C GLN A 168 14.52 3.25 7.22
N LEU A 169 14.04 2.11 6.72
CA LEU A 169 14.39 1.60 5.40
C LEU A 169 13.95 2.56 4.29
N LEU A 170 12.74 3.10 4.41
CA LEU A 170 12.22 4.07 3.45
C LEU A 170 13.03 5.37 3.43
N ALA A 171 13.49 5.84 4.59
CA ALA A 171 14.36 7.01 4.67
C ALA A 171 15.71 6.78 3.97
N LEU A 172 16.25 5.55 4.05
CA LEU A 172 17.45 5.15 3.33
C LEU A 172 17.22 5.18 1.81
N MET A 173 16.12 4.58 1.33
CA MET A 173 15.77 4.58 -0.10
C MET A 173 15.55 5.99 -0.66
N LEU A 174 14.91 6.87 0.10
CA LEU A 174 14.66 8.26 -0.32
C LEU A 174 15.93 9.12 -0.41
N LYS A 175 17.04 8.76 0.24
CA LYS A 175 18.33 9.43 0.04
C LYS A 175 18.85 9.20 -1.37
N GLU A 176 18.69 7.98 -1.91
CA GLU A 176 19.15 7.61 -3.25
C GLU A 176 18.11 7.99 -4.32
N GLN A 177 16.82 8.04 -3.95
CA GLN A 177 15.70 8.30 -4.85
C GLN A 177 14.81 9.47 -4.38
N PRO A 178 15.35 10.69 -4.18
CA PRO A 178 14.60 11.79 -3.53
C PRO A 178 13.41 12.31 -4.35
N ARG A 179 13.35 12.00 -5.64
CA ARG A 179 12.28 12.41 -6.56
C ARG A 179 11.30 11.27 -6.89
N ASN A 180 11.46 10.10 -6.28
CA ASN A 180 10.54 8.99 -6.50
C ASN A 180 9.20 9.28 -5.80
N GLY A 181 8.19 9.69 -6.59
CA GLY A 181 6.87 10.07 -6.08
C GLY A 181 6.15 8.95 -5.34
N PHE A 182 6.39 7.69 -5.71
CA PHE A 182 5.83 6.53 -5.00
C PHE A 182 6.41 6.41 -3.58
N LEU A 183 7.74 6.51 -3.43
CA LEU A 183 8.39 6.46 -2.12
C LEU A 183 8.01 7.66 -1.24
N VAL A 184 7.86 8.86 -1.84
CA VAL A 184 7.41 10.07 -1.11
C VAL A 184 6.00 9.89 -0.58
N ARG A 185 5.07 9.36 -1.38
CA ARG A 185 3.70 9.05 -0.91
C ARG A 185 3.71 7.98 0.18
N MET A 186 4.48 6.93 0.01
CA MET A 186 4.65 5.85 0.99
C MET A 186 5.21 6.38 2.32
N GLN A 187 6.15 7.33 2.27
CA GLN A 187 6.73 7.96 3.47
C GLN A 187 5.65 8.62 4.34
N GLN A 188 4.75 9.38 3.71
CA GLN A 188 3.67 10.04 4.45
C GLN A 188 2.75 9.04 5.16
N GLN A 189 2.45 7.92 4.50
CA GLN A 189 1.64 6.85 5.06
C GLN A 189 2.35 6.13 6.20
N VAL A 190 3.58 5.69 5.97
CA VAL A 190 4.39 4.94 6.96
C VAL A 190 4.68 5.81 8.19
N GLU A 191 4.87 7.12 8.02
CA GLU A 191 5.12 8.03 9.15
C GLU A 191 3.94 8.08 10.11
N GLY A 192 2.72 8.26 9.62
CA GLY A 192 1.51 8.23 10.44
C GLY A 192 1.33 6.91 11.17
N LEU A 193 1.53 5.78 10.45
CA LEU A 193 1.45 4.44 11.02
C LEU A 193 2.52 4.19 12.08
N ALA A 194 3.77 4.58 11.81
CA ALA A 194 4.87 4.44 12.77
C ALA A 194 4.66 5.26 14.04
N ASN A 195 4.10 6.47 13.91
CA ASN A 195 3.84 7.33 15.06
C ASN A 195 2.66 6.85 15.93
N THR A 196 1.81 5.98 15.38
CA THR A 196 0.60 5.45 16.04
C THR A 196 0.63 3.94 16.26
N GLU A 197 1.81 3.33 16.33
CA GLU A 197 1.97 1.92 16.70
C GLU A 197 1.49 1.65 18.13
N LYS A 198 0.98 0.45 18.35
CA LYS A 198 0.60 -0.02 19.69
C LYS A 198 1.76 0.12 20.67
N GLY A 199 1.48 0.67 21.83
CA GLY A 199 2.46 0.90 22.89
C GLY A 199 3.01 2.32 22.92
N LYS A 200 2.86 3.12 21.84
CA LYS A 200 3.29 4.54 21.81
C LYS A 200 2.27 5.45 22.48
N ALA A 201 2.75 6.58 22.97
CA ALA A 201 1.89 7.68 23.37
C ALA A 201 1.28 8.35 22.12
N LEU A 202 0.04 8.80 22.21
CA LEU A 202 -0.59 9.58 21.14
C LEU A 202 0.20 10.87 20.91
N SER A 203 0.63 11.10 19.66
CA SER A 203 1.32 12.33 19.28
C SER A 203 0.45 13.56 19.54
N SER A 204 1.08 14.68 19.88
CA SER A 204 0.36 15.91 20.16
C SER A 204 -0.28 16.46 18.88
N PHE A 205 -1.56 16.81 18.97
CA PHE A 205 -2.29 17.53 17.93
C PHE A 205 -3.29 18.51 18.54
N SER A 206 -3.69 19.49 17.74
CA SER A 206 -4.81 20.37 17.97
C SER A 206 -5.64 20.47 16.70
N ALA A 207 -6.95 20.35 16.80
CA ALA A 207 -7.89 20.44 15.69
C ALA A 207 -9.15 21.19 16.14
N THR A 208 -9.90 21.71 15.17
CA THR A 208 -11.20 22.37 15.43
C THR A 208 -12.32 21.43 15.04
N ASP A 209 -13.28 21.21 15.93
CA ASP A 209 -14.46 20.41 15.63
C ASP A 209 -15.46 21.18 14.74
N ILE A 210 -16.50 20.49 14.28
CA ILE A 210 -17.54 21.10 13.43
C ILE A 210 -18.34 22.20 14.11
N LYS A 211 -18.27 22.31 15.45
CA LYS A 211 -18.94 23.33 16.29
C LYS A 211 -18.03 24.52 16.59
N GLY A 212 -16.75 24.47 16.17
CA GLY A 212 -15.77 25.53 16.42
C GLY A 212 -14.94 25.35 17.70
N ASN A 213 -15.10 24.26 18.46
CA ASN A 213 -14.33 24.01 19.67
C ASN A 213 -12.94 23.43 19.34
N THR A 214 -11.96 23.81 20.14
CA THR A 214 -10.60 23.22 20.01
C THR A 214 -10.52 21.88 20.72
N ILE A 215 -10.10 20.86 20.00
CA ILE A 215 -9.86 19.50 20.49
C ILE A 215 -8.36 19.21 20.43
N SER A 216 -7.82 18.61 21.49
CA SER A 216 -6.40 18.24 21.56
C SER A 216 -6.20 16.79 22.01
N SER A 217 -5.06 16.22 21.61
CA SER A 217 -4.60 14.92 22.11
C SER A 217 -4.54 14.88 23.64
N ALA A 218 -4.15 15.97 24.28
CA ALA A 218 -4.09 16.08 25.74
C ALA A 218 -5.47 15.93 26.39
N ALA A 219 -6.54 16.43 25.77
CA ALA A 219 -7.90 16.24 26.26
C ALA A 219 -8.34 14.78 26.22
N LEU A 220 -8.03 14.07 25.14
CA LEU A 220 -8.31 12.64 24.98
C LEU A 220 -7.52 11.78 25.96
N SER A 221 -6.29 12.17 26.28
CA SER A 221 -5.40 11.43 27.18
C SER A 221 -5.85 11.48 28.66
N LYS A 222 -6.77 12.35 29.02
CA LYS A 222 -7.32 12.46 30.39
C LYS A 222 -8.36 11.38 30.71
N ALA A 223 -9.01 10.81 29.69
CA ALA A 223 -9.99 9.76 29.87
C ALA A 223 -9.31 8.40 30.15
N ASP A 224 -9.98 7.52 30.89
CA ASP A 224 -9.50 6.17 31.12
C ASP A 224 -9.38 5.41 29.79
N CYS A 225 -10.38 5.56 28.93
CA CYS A 225 -10.41 5.06 27.55
C CYS A 225 -10.73 6.20 26.59
N ALA A 226 -10.03 6.26 25.45
CA ALA A 226 -10.45 7.11 24.34
C ALA A 226 -10.41 6.33 23.02
N VAL A 227 -11.36 6.64 22.14
CA VAL A 227 -11.42 6.09 20.77
C VAL A 227 -11.32 7.25 19.80
N ILE A 228 -10.38 7.14 18.85
CA ILE A 228 -10.30 8.02 17.69
C ILE A 228 -10.63 7.15 16.49
N THR A 229 -11.59 7.54 15.64
CA THR A 229 -11.93 6.81 14.42
C THR A 229 -12.16 7.74 13.24
N ALA A 230 -11.73 7.31 12.05
CA ALA A 230 -12.18 7.91 10.80
C ALA A 230 -13.63 7.50 10.51
N TRP A 231 -14.34 8.31 9.74
CA TRP A 231 -15.66 7.95 9.20
C TRP A 231 -15.99 8.79 7.97
N ALA A 232 -17.00 8.36 7.21
CA ALA A 232 -17.52 9.10 6.07
C ALA A 232 -19.03 8.93 5.95
N THR A 233 -19.72 9.95 5.47
CA THR A 233 -21.19 9.91 5.27
C THR A 233 -21.61 8.97 4.14
N TRP A 234 -20.71 8.61 3.25
CA TRP A 234 -20.92 7.69 2.13
C TRP A 234 -20.52 6.23 2.42
N ASP A 235 -19.97 5.93 3.63
CA ASP A 235 -19.52 4.57 3.99
C ASP A 235 -20.47 3.91 4.99
N TYR A 236 -21.12 2.82 4.57
CA TYR A 236 -22.06 2.09 5.40
C TYR A 236 -21.42 1.47 6.66
N ASN A 237 -20.19 0.98 6.55
CA ASN A 237 -19.49 0.34 7.68
C ASN A 237 -19.11 1.39 8.74
N ALA A 238 -18.81 2.61 8.33
CA ALA A 238 -18.56 3.72 9.24
C ALA A 238 -19.78 3.99 10.14
N TYR A 239 -20.99 3.99 9.59
CA TYR A 239 -22.22 4.16 10.41
C TYR A 239 -22.40 3.03 11.43
N SER A 240 -22.07 1.79 11.08
CA SER A 240 -22.07 0.67 12.04
C SER A 240 -21.10 0.93 13.20
N THR A 241 -19.92 1.46 12.91
CA THR A 241 -18.93 1.84 13.96
C THR A 241 -19.44 2.99 14.83
N LEU A 242 -20.05 4.03 14.25
CA LEU A 242 -20.65 5.13 15.01
C LEU A 242 -21.78 4.66 15.93
N SER A 243 -22.62 3.74 15.45
CA SER A 243 -23.70 3.14 16.27
C SER A 243 -23.13 2.37 17.47
N THR A 244 -22.09 1.55 17.25
CA THR A 244 -21.37 0.86 18.34
C THR A 244 -20.78 1.84 19.35
N LEU A 245 -20.17 2.94 18.89
CA LEU A 245 -19.61 3.96 19.76
C LEU A 245 -20.68 4.71 20.55
N LYS A 246 -21.88 4.94 19.98
CA LYS A 246 -23.03 5.55 20.67
C LYS A 246 -23.50 4.67 21.82
N GLU A 247 -23.63 3.37 21.61
CA GLU A 247 -23.96 2.38 22.64
C GLU A 247 -22.92 2.38 23.78
N LEU A 248 -21.64 2.29 23.42
CA LEU A 248 -20.53 2.29 24.37
C LEU A 248 -20.48 3.58 25.18
N LYS A 249 -20.70 4.73 24.54
CA LYS A 249 -20.70 6.04 25.23
C LYS A 249 -21.85 6.15 26.23
N SER A 250 -23.02 5.62 25.90
CA SER A 250 -24.17 5.60 26.82
C SER A 250 -23.89 4.79 28.08
N THR A 251 -23.14 3.69 27.96
CA THR A 251 -22.81 2.80 29.08
C THR A 251 -21.60 3.29 29.89
N ALA A 252 -20.53 3.70 29.23
CA ALA A 252 -19.27 4.07 29.88
C ALA A 252 -19.25 5.52 30.41
N GLY A 253 -20.16 6.38 29.93
CA GLY A 253 -20.27 7.76 30.37
C GLY A 253 -18.95 8.53 30.20
N ASN A 254 -18.49 9.14 31.29
CA ASN A 254 -17.28 9.99 31.31
C ASN A 254 -15.96 9.18 31.26
N LYS A 255 -15.99 7.85 31.47
CA LYS A 255 -14.79 7.00 31.32
C LYS A 255 -14.36 6.86 29.85
N LEU A 256 -15.27 7.04 28.88
CA LEU A 256 -14.99 6.97 27.45
C LEU A 256 -15.00 8.37 26.81
N SER A 257 -13.90 8.75 26.18
CA SER A 257 -13.81 9.89 25.28
C SER A 257 -13.81 9.44 23.83
N ILE A 258 -14.54 10.12 22.95
CA ILE A 258 -14.62 9.80 21.53
C ILE A 258 -14.25 11.02 20.71
N LEU A 259 -13.41 10.81 19.70
CA LEU A 259 -13.14 11.75 18.62
C LEU A 259 -13.39 11.03 17.30
N THR A 260 -14.26 11.58 16.47
CA THR A 260 -14.38 11.09 15.09
C THR A 260 -13.86 12.13 14.11
N VAL A 261 -13.13 11.67 13.10
CA VAL A 261 -12.56 12.53 12.05
C VAL A 261 -13.22 12.13 10.72
N SER A 262 -14.01 13.05 10.17
CA SER A 262 -14.69 12.81 8.90
C SER A 262 -13.71 12.98 7.73
N VAL A 263 -13.80 12.06 6.77
CA VAL A 263 -13.12 12.15 5.49
C VAL A 263 -14.09 12.54 4.36
N ASP A 264 -15.01 13.45 4.67
CA ASP A 264 -15.94 14.03 3.70
C ASP A 264 -15.39 15.34 3.13
N ALA A 265 -15.83 15.68 1.90
CA ALA A 265 -15.47 16.93 1.23
C ALA A 265 -16.38 18.11 1.63
N SER A 266 -17.43 17.88 2.45
CA SER A 266 -18.41 18.90 2.85
C SER A 266 -18.72 18.80 4.33
N LYS A 267 -18.35 19.85 5.07
CA LYS A 267 -18.67 20.00 6.48
C LYS A 267 -20.18 20.10 6.74
N GLU A 268 -20.93 20.66 5.81
CA GLU A 268 -22.39 20.79 5.93
C GLU A 268 -23.08 19.42 5.85
N THR A 269 -22.64 18.55 4.93
CA THR A 269 -23.11 17.16 4.85
C THR A 269 -22.83 16.41 6.16
N VAL A 270 -21.64 16.62 6.73
CA VAL A 270 -21.25 16.02 8.02
C VAL A 270 -22.14 16.52 9.15
N LYS A 271 -22.44 17.83 9.24
CA LYS A 271 -23.33 18.38 10.28
C LYS A 271 -24.71 17.75 10.21
N THR A 272 -25.31 17.68 9.00
CA THR A 272 -26.62 17.04 8.79
C THR A 272 -26.60 15.58 9.25
N ALA A 273 -25.56 14.82 8.90
CA ALA A 273 -25.42 13.44 9.31
C ALA A 273 -25.25 13.29 10.84
N VAL A 274 -24.49 14.19 11.48
CA VAL A 274 -24.29 14.23 12.93
C VAL A 274 -25.60 14.49 13.68
N GLU A 275 -26.40 15.44 13.21
CA GLU A 275 -27.71 15.75 13.77
C GLU A 275 -28.69 14.59 13.59
N SER A 276 -28.76 14.03 12.39
CA SER A 276 -29.66 12.90 12.08
C SER A 276 -29.33 11.62 12.87
N ASN A 277 -28.08 11.42 13.25
CA ASN A 277 -27.63 10.28 14.05
C ASN A 277 -27.46 10.61 15.55
N GLU A 278 -27.77 11.85 15.96
CA GLU A 278 -27.66 12.36 17.35
C GLU A 278 -26.26 12.09 17.96
N LEU A 279 -25.20 12.36 17.21
CA LEU A 279 -23.84 12.17 17.70
C LEU A 279 -23.44 13.30 18.65
N SER A 280 -23.08 12.98 19.90
CA SER A 280 -22.88 13.95 20.98
C SER A 280 -21.41 14.25 21.34
N TRP A 281 -20.45 13.56 20.67
CA TRP A 281 -19.02 13.75 20.90
C TRP A 281 -18.36 14.71 19.91
N ASN A 282 -17.05 14.88 20.02
CA ASN A 282 -16.30 15.79 19.16
C ASN A 282 -16.07 15.19 17.77
N ILE A 283 -16.34 15.97 16.73
CA ILE A 283 -16.26 15.56 15.32
C ILE A 283 -15.45 16.60 14.57
N VAL A 284 -14.38 16.18 13.95
CA VAL A 284 -13.54 17.02 13.08
C VAL A 284 -13.86 16.72 11.62
N CYS A 285 -14.01 17.75 10.81
CA CYS A 285 -14.09 17.70 9.37
C CYS A 285 -13.32 18.89 8.80
N ASP A 286 -12.22 18.62 8.10
CA ASP A 286 -11.38 19.65 7.47
C ASP A 286 -11.59 19.75 5.95
N GLU A 287 -12.54 18.97 5.42
CA GLU A 287 -12.94 18.92 3.99
C GLU A 287 -11.79 18.49 3.04
N GLN A 288 -10.71 17.91 3.60
CA GLN A 288 -9.52 17.48 2.85
C GLN A 288 -9.50 15.98 2.56
N LEU A 289 -10.60 15.25 2.81
CA LEU A 289 -10.65 13.79 2.66
C LEU A 289 -9.49 13.13 3.45
N PHE A 290 -8.78 12.19 2.82
CA PHE A 290 -7.58 11.58 3.41
C PHE A 290 -6.32 12.47 3.31
N GLY A 291 -6.41 13.63 2.66
CA GLY A 291 -5.34 14.64 2.59
C GLY A 291 -5.17 15.47 3.86
N GLY A 292 -6.15 15.42 4.78
CA GLY A 292 -6.16 16.20 6.02
C GLY A 292 -4.96 15.93 6.93
N LYS A 293 -4.44 16.98 7.56
CA LYS A 293 -3.24 16.86 8.41
C LYS A 293 -3.45 15.89 9.58
N LEU A 294 -4.63 15.96 10.24
CA LEU A 294 -4.95 15.09 11.38
C LEU A 294 -5.06 13.62 10.93
N ILE A 295 -5.84 13.33 9.88
CA ILE A 295 -6.00 11.98 9.31
C ILE A 295 -4.66 11.36 8.98
N ARG A 296 -3.78 12.09 8.28
CA ARG A 296 -2.43 11.60 7.94
C ARG A 296 -1.55 11.36 9.16
N SER A 297 -1.59 12.26 10.15
CA SER A 297 -0.80 12.09 11.38
C SER A 297 -1.23 10.89 12.23
N LEU A 298 -2.52 10.51 12.15
CA LEU A 298 -3.09 9.30 12.76
C LEU A 298 -2.83 8.04 11.94
N GLY A 299 -2.33 8.17 10.69
CA GLY A 299 -2.11 7.05 9.78
C GLY A 299 -3.42 6.34 9.43
N PHE A 300 -4.49 7.09 9.14
CA PHE A 300 -5.78 6.59 8.72
C PHE A 300 -5.91 6.64 7.20
N PHE A 301 -6.35 5.53 6.60
CA PHE A 301 -6.49 5.36 5.14
C PHE A 301 -7.85 4.77 4.74
N SER A 302 -8.67 4.40 5.72
CA SER A 302 -10.02 3.89 5.55
C SER A 302 -10.99 4.64 6.46
N PRO A 303 -12.27 4.83 6.04
CA PRO A 303 -13.29 5.47 6.89
C PRO A 303 -13.72 4.63 8.10
N THR A 304 -13.07 3.49 8.34
CA THR A 304 -13.28 2.65 9.52
C THR A 304 -12.02 2.48 10.38
N ASP A 305 -10.92 3.12 9.98
CA ASP A 305 -9.69 3.08 10.77
C ASP A 305 -9.91 3.68 12.15
N ASN A 306 -9.35 3.01 13.16
CA ASN A 306 -9.51 3.45 14.55
C ASN A 306 -8.26 3.23 15.40
N ILE A 307 -8.17 4.01 16.47
CA ILE A 307 -7.14 3.91 17.50
C ILE A 307 -7.86 3.90 18.85
N VAL A 308 -7.50 2.94 19.71
CA VAL A 308 -7.96 2.87 21.10
C VAL A 308 -6.83 3.27 22.03
N LEU A 309 -7.11 4.20 22.90
CA LEU A 309 -6.18 4.73 23.90
C LEU A 309 -6.58 4.29 25.29
N GLN A 310 -5.59 3.99 26.11
CA GLN A 310 -5.72 3.90 27.56
C GLN A 310 -4.82 4.99 28.19
N ARG A 311 -5.43 6.01 28.79
CA ARG A 311 -4.72 7.14 29.41
C ARG A 311 -3.63 7.72 28.50
N GLY A 312 -3.98 7.97 27.24
CA GLY A 312 -3.09 8.55 26.23
C GLY A 312 -2.11 7.59 25.56
N LYS A 313 -2.04 6.31 25.98
CA LYS A 313 -1.22 5.27 25.34
C LYS A 313 -2.05 4.46 24.36
N ILE A 314 -1.56 4.25 23.16
CA ILE A 314 -2.20 3.43 22.13
C ILE A 314 -2.14 1.96 22.52
N VAL A 315 -3.29 1.33 22.74
CA VAL A 315 -3.40 -0.06 23.17
C VAL A 315 -3.93 -0.98 22.06
N ALA A 316 -4.64 -0.41 21.09
CA ALA A 316 -5.11 -1.14 19.92
C ALA A 316 -5.30 -0.18 18.74
N ARG A 317 -5.37 -0.77 17.54
CA ARG A 317 -5.52 -0.07 16.28
C ARG A 317 -6.30 -0.94 15.29
N ASN A 318 -7.12 -0.31 14.44
CA ASN A 318 -7.87 -0.95 13.33
C ASN A 318 -8.67 -2.19 13.78
N LEU A 319 -9.32 -2.08 14.92
CA LEU A 319 -10.20 -3.12 15.43
C LEU A 319 -11.51 -3.16 14.63
N LYS A 320 -12.01 -4.37 14.35
CA LYS A 320 -13.38 -4.57 13.88
C LYS A 320 -14.38 -4.24 15.00
N ASN A 321 -15.61 -3.90 14.67
CA ASN A 321 -16.62 -3.44 15.64
C ASN A 321 -16.76 -4.34 16.88
N GLU A 322 -16.80 -5.66 16.71
CA GLU A 322 -16.89 -6.62 17.83
C GLU A 322 -15.68 -6.54 18.78
N ASP A 323 -14.47 -6.44 18.21
CA ASP A 323 -13.24 -6.36 18.99
C ASP A 323 -13.08 -4.95 19.62
N LEU A 324 -13.53 -3.91 18.90
CA LEU A 324 -13.58 -2.55 19.40
C LEU A 324 -14.50 -2.47 20.63
N LYS A 325 -15.72 -3.06 20.55
CA LYS A 325 -16.67 -3.13 21.65
C LYS A 325 -16.04 -3.82 22.87
N LYS A 326 -15.52 -5.02 22.71
CA LYS A 326 -14.86 -5.77 23.78
C LYS A 326 -13.72 -4.99 24.42
N LYS A 327 -12.87 -4.34 23.59
CA LYS A 327 -11.71 -3.60 24.08
C LYS A 327 -12.12 -2.36 24.87
N VAL A 328 -13.13 -1.62 24.44
CA VAL A 328 -13.61 -0.45 25.18
C VAL A 328 -14.29 -0.88 26.47
N GLU A 329 -15.12 -1.92 26.47
CA GLU A 329 -15.74 -2.46 27.69
C GLU A 329 -14.70 -2.92 28.72
N GLU A 330 -13.62 -3.58 28.28
CA GLU A 330 -12.49 -3.98 29.14
C GLU A 330 -11.86 -2.77 29.85
N LEU A 331 -11.66 -1.65 29.11
CA LEU A 331 -10.97 -0.47 29.60
C LEU A 331 -11.86 0.50 30.42
N THR A 332 -13.17 0.34 30.37
CA THR A 332 -14.13 1.22 31.03
C THR A 332 -14.86 0.56 32.21
N ARG A 333 -14.59 -0.69 32.49
CA ARG A 333 -15.03 -1.39 33.72
C ARG A 333 -14.34 -0.82 34.95
#